data_824af8ea92ad8efa77125f1e3c42dc2a
#
_entry.id   824af8ea92ad8efa77125f1e3c42dc2a
#
_cell.length_a   1.000
_cell.length_b   1.000
_cell.length_c   1.000
_cell.angle_alpha   90.00
_cell.angle_beta   90.00
_cell.angle_gamma   90.00
#
_symmetry.space_group_name_H-M   'P 1'
#
loop_
_entity.id
_entity.type
_entity.pdbx_description
1 polymer ?
#
loop_
_entity_poly.entity_id
_entity_poly.type
_entity_poly.pdbx_seq_one_letter_code
_entity_poly.pdbx_strand_id
1 'polypeptide(L)'
;SGATAYPPSLTGLRGNHPGANTHAHARAWQNDFSVGSIIDTTESYDLVIVGAGLSGLAAAFFYRQAHGPDKKILILDNHDDFGGHAKRNEHTVDGRQLITYGGSQTLVEPHNAGPEIKTLFEGIGIDLKRFETAFDLSFFGEHGLGATTYFNEPTFGRNTLVRHPFCNYYNYIEGLPGAALSDEQAVAQTPLSERGKAQLLRVLKGGLHLLEVAPEDLADYLETHNYFDYLKQTLGVDDPQVLQMARHSGIDWSNASTELLTIEEAKACGALGFAPVATYDEDHPYIHHFPDGNAGVARALVKYLVPKIAGGTTAESLVTAAFDYEQLDRSPNTTRIRLNSTVVDVHHADNSTDSDQVLIHYMQGNQAYKIVASH
;
A
#
# COMPACT_ATOMS: atom_id res chain seq x y z
N SER A 1 26.09 27.90 7.04
CA SER A 1 25.40 26.99 6.17
C SER A 1 24.55 26.08 7.07
N GLY A 2 23.26 26.35 7.17
CA GLY A 2 22.32 25.45 7.84
C GLY A 2 22.32 24.15 7.05
N ALA A 3 22.64 23.03 7.70
CA ALA A 3 22.41 21.72 7.14
C ALA A 3 20.94 21.69 6.72
N THR A 4 20.69 21.50 5.44
CA THR A 4 19.32 21.30 4.94
C THR A 4 18.80 20.07 5.69
N ALA A 5 17.81 20.27 6.54
CA ALA A 5 17.29 19.17 7.32
C ALA A 5 16.82 18.07 6.35
N TYR A 6 17.15 16.84 6.67
CA TYR A 6 16.73 15.67 5.89
C TYR A 6 15.19 15.67 5.78
N PRO A 7 14.60 15.73 4.56
CA PRO A 7 13.19 15.98 4.40
C PRO A 7 12.26 15.08 5.23
N PRO A 8 12.48 13.76 5.38
CA PRO A 8 11.65 12.94 6.24
C PRO A 8 11.63 13.37 7.70
N SER A 9 12.70 13.92 8.25
CA SER A 9 12.78 14.33 9.66
C SER A 9 12.12 15.66 9.97
N LEU A 10 11.73 16.45 8.96
CA LEU A 10 11.16 17.79 9.18
C LEU A 10 9.76 17.76 9.78
N THR A 11 8.92 16.83 9.40
CA THR A 11 7.50 16.83 9.74
C THR A 11 7.03 15.59 10.49
N GLY A 12 7.79 14.50 10.45
CA GLY A 12 7.33 13.18 10.94
C GLY A 12 6.16 12.60 10.13
N LEU A 13 5.46 13.43 9.38
CA LEU A 13 4.33 13.05 8.51
C LEU A 13 4.65 13.41 7.07
N ARG A 14 4.42 12.47 6.17
CA ARG A 14 4.75 12.58 4.75
C ARG A 14 3.52 12.52 3.88
N GLY A 15 3.65 13.06 2.69
CA GLY A 15 2.66 12.97 1.65
C GLY A 15 2.10 14.31 1.22
N ASN A 16 2.04 15.29 2.10
CA ASN A 16 1.52 16.60 1.76
C ASN A 16 2.26 17.67 2.58
N HIS A 17 2.99 18.54 1.91
CA HIS A 17 3.62 19.70 2.51
C HIS A 17 2.96 20.98 2.01
N PRO A 18 3.06 22.11 2.76
CA PRO A 18 2.45 23.38 2.32
C PRO A 18 2.90 23.77 0.92
N GLY A 19 1.93 24.00 0.04
CA GLY A 19 2.17 24.40 -1.35
C GLY A 19 2.32 23.26 -2.37
N ALA A 20 2.44 22.00 -1.95
CA ALA A 20 2.62 20.86 -2.86
C ALA A 20 1.53 20.76 -3.95
N ASN A 21 0.29 21.03 -3.60
CA ASN A 21 -0.86 20.91 -4.50
C ASN A 21 -1.36 22.27 -5.06
N THR A 22 -0.68 23.37 -4.77
CA THR A 22 -1.18 24.72 -5.15
C THR A 22 -1.49 24.80 -6.64
N HIS A 23 -0.56 24.41 -7.50
CA HIS A 23 -0.75 24.48 -8.95
C HIS A 23 -1.74 23.45 -9.48
N ALA A 24 -1.81 22.26 -8.89
CA ALA A 24 -2.79 21.25 -9.25
C ALA A 24 -4.22 21.73 -8.89
N HIS A 25 -4.41 22.29 -7.70
CA HIS A 25 -5.71 22.82 -7.25
C HIS A 25 -6.13 24.04 -8.06
N ALA A 26 -5.20 24.97 -8.41
CA ALA A 26 -5.51 26.11 -9.24
C ALA A 26 -6.11 25.68 -10.60
N ARG A 27 -5.53 24.65 -11.21
CA ARG A 27 -6.04 24.09 -12.47
C ARG A 27 -7.35 23.33 -12.30
N ALA A 28 -7.39 22.39 -11.36
CA ALA A 28 -8.51 21.47 -11.21
C ALA A 28 -9.78 22.15 -10.68
N TRP A 29 -9.64 23.13 -9.78
CA TRP A 29 -10.78 23.73 -9.08
C TRP A 29 -11.05 25.17 -9.46
N GLN A 30 -10.01 25.93 -9.87
CA GLN A 30 -10.12 27.37 -10.20
C GLN A 30 -10.06 27.63 -11.70
N ASN A 31 -9.79 26.60 -12.51
CA ASN A 31 -9.61 26.71 -13.96
C ASN A 31 -8.52 27.73 -14.33
N ASP A 32 -7.52 27.91 -13.47
CA ASP A 32 -6.39 28.80 -13.70
C ASP A 32 -5.21 28.02 -14.31
N PHE A 33 -5.00 28.23 -15.61
CA PHE A 33 -3.90 27.64 -16.39
C PHE A 33 -2.76 28.62 -16.64
N SER A 34 -2.77 29.79 -16.01
CA SER A 34 -1.71 30.77 -16.17
C SER A 34 -0.39 30.23 -15.60
N VAL A 35 0.70 30.39 -16.35
CA VAL A 35 2.06 29.99 -15.95
C VAL A 35 3.02 31.17 -15.81
N GLY A 36 2.57 32.38 -16.15
CA GLY A 36 3.43 33.57 -16.16
C GLY A 36 4.56 33.49 -17.19
N SER A 37 5.71 34.13 -16.92
CA SER A 37 6.87 34.04 -17.76
C SER A 37 7.59 32.71 -17.56
N ILE A 38 7.95 32.06 -18.67
CA ILE A 38 8.60 30.74 -18.67
C ILE A 38 10.09 30.94 -18.89
N ILE A 39 10.92 30.41 -18.01
CA ILE A 39 12.38 30.36 -18.17
C ILE A 39 12.75 29.11 -18.95
N ASP A 40 13.42 29.27 -20.07
CA ASP A 40 14.01 28.16 -20.80
C ASP A 40 15.28 27.70 -20.08
N THR A 41 15.29 26.51 -19.56
CA THR A 41 16.46 25.95 -18.86
C THR A 41 17.59 25.55 -19.82
N THR A 42 17.29 25.44 -21.12
CA THR A 42 18.17 24.83 -22.14
C THR A 42 18.56 23.37 -21.86
N GLU A 43 17.91 22.75 -20.89
CA GLU A 43 18.12 21.34 -20.57
C GLU A 43 17.35 20.43 -21.53
N SER A 44 18.00 19.34 -21.96
CA SER A 44 17.37 18.31 -22.78
C SER A 44 17.65 16.92 -22.22
N TYR A 45 16.66 16.05 -22.35
CA TYR A 45 16.67 14.69 -21.84
C TYR A 45 16.20 13.68 -22.87
N ASP A 46 16.68 12.44 -22.78
CA ASP A 46 16.15 11.32 -23.58
C ASP A 46 14.74 10.96 -23.08
N LEU A 47 14.51 11.04 -21.76
CA LEU A 47 13.23 10.73 -21.12
C LEU A 47 12.95 11.71 -19.98
N VAL A 48 11.71 12.22 -19.93
CA VAL A 48 11.19 12.93 -18.75
C VAL A 48 10.03 12.14 -18.16
N ILE A 49 10.07 11.90 -16.86
CA ILE A 49 9.06 11.16 -16.11
C ILE A 49 8.36 12.12 -15.16
N VAL A 50 7.04 12.11 -15.17
CA VAL A 50 6.20 12.90 -14.26
C VAL A 50 5.76 12.03 -13.08
N GLY A 51 6.31 12.34 -11.90
CA GLY A 51 6.08 11.62 -10.66
C GLY A 51 7.23 10.70 -10.25
N ALA A 52 7.78 10.89 -9.04
CA ALA A 52 8.82 10.08 -8.43
C ALA A 52 8.24 9.00 -7.50
N GLY A 53 7.03 8.52 -7.76
CA GLY A 53 6.45 7.33 -7.12
C GLY A 53 7.11 6.04 -7.61
N LEU A 54 6.72 4.90 -7.06
CA LEU A 54 7.29 3.60 -7.45
C LEU A 54 7.21 3.36 -8.96
N SER A 55 6.09 3.70 -9.60
CA SER A 55 5.93 3.53 -11.05
C SER A 55 6.90 4.39 -11.86
N GLY A 56 7.07 5.66 -11.49
CA GLY A 56 8.02 6.55 -12.18
C GLY A 56 9.47 6.14 -11.97
N LEU A 57 9.84 5.74 -10.75
CA LEU A 57 11.17 5.23 -10.45
C LEU A 57 11.46 3.91 -11.19
N ALA A 58 10.47 3.01 -11.27
CA ALA A 58 10.58 1.77 -12.03
C ALA A 58 10.66 2.02 -13.55
N ALA A 59 9.92 3.01 -14.07
CA ALA A 59 10.03 3.40 -15.47
C ALA A 59 11.46 3.84 -15.82
N ALA A 60 12.10 4.63 -14.95
CA ALA A 60 13.51 5.00 -15.13
C ALA A 60 14.44 3.79 -15.06
N PHE A 61 14.19 2.85 -14.16
CA PHE A 61 14.96 1.60 -14.07
C PHE A 61 14.88 0.82 -15.39
N PHE A 62 13.67 0.52 -15.87
CA PHE A 62 13.49 -0.25 -17.09
C PHE A 62 13.98 0.46 -18.34
N TYR A 63 13.82 1.79 -18.42
CA TYR A 63 14.36 2.57 -19.53
C TYR A 63 15.89 2.46 -19.59
N ARG A 64 16.57 2.53 -18.45
CA ARG A 64 18.04 2.31 -18.40
C ARG A 64 18.44 0.90 -18.78
N GLN A 65 17.66 -0.11 -18.37
CA GLN A 65 17.91 -1.50 -18.77
C GLN A 65 17.80 -1.67 -20.30
N ALA A 66 16.80 -1.06 -20.91
CA ALA A 66 16.53 -1.18 -22.34
C ALA A 66 17.48 -0.35 -23.21
N HIS A 67 17.86 0.86 -22.76
CA HIS A 67 18.55 1.86 -23.60
C HIS A 67 19.97 2.20 -23.13
N GLY A 68 20.40 1.64 -22.01
CA GLY A 68 21.76 1.84 -21.45
C GLY A 68 21.84 2.92 -20.37
N PRO A 69 22.96 2.89 -19.60
CA PRO A 69 23.14 3.75 -18.43
C PRO A 69 23.45 5.21 -18.75
N ASP A 70 23.85 5.52 -19.98
CA ASP A 70 24.25 6.86 -20.40
C ASP A 70 23.09 7.76 -20.80
N LYS A 71 21.88 7.19 -20.88
CA LYS A 71 20.66 7.92 -21.20
C LYS A 71 20.34 8.95 -20.11
N LYS A 72 20.03 10.17 -20.57
CA LYS A 72 19.67 11.27 -19.68
C LYS A 72 18.20 11.20 -19.31
N ILE A 73 17.92 11.00 -18.04
CA ILE A 73 16.55 10.88 -17.51
C ILE A 73 16.35 11.98 -16.48
N LEU A 74 15.22 12.68 -16.54
CA LEU A 74 14.75 13.57 -15.50
C LEU A 74 13.42 13.07 -14.96
N ILE A 75 13.32 12.95 -13.64
CA ILE A 75 12.06 12.65 -12.93
C ILE A 75 11.65 13.94 -12.20
N LEU A 76 10.43 14.41 -12.44
CA LEU A 76 9.86 15.59 -11.79
C LEU A 76 8.81 15.15 -10.77
N ASP A 77 8.88 15.68 -9.56
CA ASP A 77 7.86 15.42 -8.53
C ASP A 77 7.44 16.72 -7.84
N ASN A 78 6.14 16.88 -7.60
CA ASN A 78 5.60 18.07 -6.94
C ASN A 78 5.85 18.11 -5.43
N HIS A 79 6.19 16.97 -4.83
CA HIS A 79 6.51 16.89 -3.41
C HIS A 79 7.99 17.15 -3.11
N ASP A 80 8.29 17.35 -1.83
CA ASP A 80 9.64 17.54 -1.29
C ASP A 80 10.36 16.21 -1.03
N ASP A 81 9.73 15.08 -1.43
CA ASP A 81 10.26 13.74 -1.28
C ASP A 81 9.82 12.86 -2.44
N PHE A 82 10.58 11.80 -2.71
CA PHE A 82 10.26 10.73 -3.65
C PHE A 82 9.47 9.62 -2.96
N GLY A 83 9.01 8.64 -3.73
CA GLY A 83 8.28 7.45 -3.25
C GLY A 83 6.77 7.51 -3.50
N GLY A 84 6.21 8.70 -3.78
CA GLY A 84 4.77 8.84 -3.99
C GLY A 84 3.99 8.42 -2.75
N HIS A 85 3.07 7.47 -2.90
CA HIS A 85 2.34 6.87 -1.77
C HIS A 85 3.24 6.00 -0.87
N ALA A 86 4.31 5.43 -1.41
CA ALA A 86 5.29 4.63 -0.68
C ALA A 86 6.30 5.53 0.05
N LYS A 87 5.83 6.32 0.99
CA LYS A 87 6.64 7.15 1.89
C LYS A 87 6.75 6.52 3.27
N ARG A 88 7.74 6.96 4.02
CA ARG A 88 7.93 6.57 5.42
C ARG A 88 7.83 7.77 6.33
N ASN A 89 7.56 7.53 7.60
CA ASN A 89 7.59 8.54 8.63
C ASN A 89 8.83 8.36 9.52
N GLU A 90 9.44 9.45 9.89
CA GLU A 90 10.58 9.48 10.81
C GLU A 90 10.25 10.42 11.98
N HIS A 91 10.36 9.90 13.18
CA HIS A 91 10.09 10.63 14.40
C HIS A 91 11.32 10.59 15.30
N THR A 92 11.60 11.68 16.00
CA THR A 92 12.63 11.70 17.04
C THR A 92 11.96 11.82 18.40
N VAL A 93 12.13 10.78 19.22
CA VAL A 93 11.60 10.71 20.59
C VAL A 93 12.76 10.47 21.54
N ASP A 94 12.98 11.37 22.47
CA ASP A 94 14.08 11.31 23.46
C ASP A 94 15.45 11.05 22.82
N GLY A 95 15.72 11.70 21.68
CA GLY A 95 16.97 11.55 20.92
C GLY A 95 17.10 10.25 20.11
N ARG A 96 16.09 9.39 20.13
CA ARG A 96 16.02 8.16 19.31
C ARG A 96 15.20 8.41 18.06
N GLN A 97 15.74 8.01 16.92
CA GLN A 97 14.98 8.01 15.67
C GLN A 97 14.10 6.76 15.60
N LEU A 98 12.82 6.98 15.34
CA LEU A 98 11.84 5.93 15.08
C LEU A 98 11.42 6.03 13.63
N ILE A 99 11.45 4.91 12.94
CA ILE A 99 11.05 4.79 11.53
C ILE A 99 9.81 3.93 11.48
N THR A 100 8.79 4.43 10.78
CA THR A 100 7.57 3.69 10.52
C THR A 100 7.20 3.81 9.04
N TYR A 101 6.46 2.85 8.54
CA TYR A 101 5.88 2.96 7.21
C TYR A 101 4.77 4.02 7.18
N GLY A 102 4.54 4.57 5.99
CA GLY A 102 3.48 5.55 5.72
C GLY A 102 2.31 4.91 4.98
N GLY A 103 2.00 5.39 3.78
CA GLY A 103 0.83 4.99 3.01
C GLY A 103 0.87 3.58 2.40
N SER A 104 2.04 2.97 2.24
CA SER A 104 2.19 1.67 1.59
C SER A 104 3.09 0.76 2.44
N GLN A 105 2.51 -0.32 2.96
CA GLN A 105 3.16 -1.19 3.93
C GLN A 105 3.80 -2.42 3.28
N THR A 106 3.02 -3.19 2.51
CA THR A 106 3.31 -4.58 2.21
C THR A 106 3.61 -4.86 0.75
N LEU A 107 4.43 -5.88 0.52
CA LEU A 107 4.49 -6.63 -0.73
C LEU A 107 3.66 -7.90 -0.54
N VAL A 108 2.56 -8.01 -1.27
CA VAL A 108 1.68 -9.18 -1.20
C VAL A 108 2.19 -10.23 -2.18
N GLU A 109 2.44 -11.44 -1.70
CA GLU A 109 2.89 -12.61 -2.46
C GLU A 109 3.94 -12.28 -3.55
N PRO A 110 5.06 -11.62 -3.21
CA PRO A 110 6.02 -11.16 -4.23
C PRO A 110 6.69 -12.32 -4.99
N HIS A 111 6.63 -13.54 -4.46
CA HIS A 111 7.08 -14.76 -5.14
C HIS A 111 6.22 -15.09 -6.39
N ASN A 112 4.96 -14.65 -6.41
CA ASN A 112 4.04 -14.77 -7.56
C ASN A 112 4.16 -13.64 -8.57
N ALA A 113 5.01 -12.63 -8.29
CA ALA A 113 5.22 -11.51 -9.21
C ALA A 113 5.77 -11.98 -10.57
N GLY A 114 5.42 -11.25 -11.62
CA GLY A 114 5.94 -11.48 -12.96
C GLY A 114 7.46 -11.32 -13.06
N PRO A 115 8.06 -11.84 -14.14
CA PRO A 115 9.52 -11.84 -14.32
C PRO A 115 10.12 -10.43 -14.32
N GLU A 116 9.38 -9.42 -14.80
CA GLU A 116 9.83 -8.04 -14.83
C GLU A 116 10.03 -7.50 -13.40
N ILE A 117 9.08 -7.76 -12.50
CA ILE A 117 9.16 -7.32 -11.11
C ILE A 117 10.28 -8.05 -10.37
N LYS A 118 10.46 -9.35 -10.62
CA LYS A 118 11.60 -10.11 -10.06
C LYS A 118 12.93 -9.54 -10.54
N THR A 119 13.05 -9.23 -11.83
CA THR A 119 14.23 -8.57 -12.40
C THR A 119 14.50 -7.21 -11.75
N LEU A 120 13.44 -6.43 -11.49
CA LEU A 120 13.57 -5.16 -10.79
C LEU A 120 14.10 -5.37 -9.37
N PHE A 121 13.51 -6.27 -8.59
CA PHE A 121 13.94 -6.54 -7.22
C PHE A 121 15.40 -6.99 -7.17
N GLU A 122 15.80 -7.93 -8.00
CA GLU A 122 17.20 -8.36 -8.12
C GLU A 122 18.12 -7.20 -8.49
N GLY A 123 17.72 -6.39 -9.48
CA GLY A 123 18.51 -5.26 -9.97
C GLY A 123 18.72 -4.15 -8.94
N ILE A 124 17.81 -3.98 -7.98
CA ILE A 124 17.93 -2.98 -6.91
C ILE A 124 18.40 -3.57 -5.58
N GLY A 125 18.78 -4.86 -5.55
CA GLY A 125 19.37 -5.52 -4.39
C GLY A 125 18.36 -5.94 -3.31
N ILE A 126 17.12 -6.21 -3.69
CA ILE A 126 16.11 -6.80 -2.80
C ILE A 126 16.14 -8.33 -2.96
N ASP A 127 16.54 -9.02 -1.90
CA ASP A 127 16.48 -10.47 -1.80
C ASP A 127 15.16 -10.89 -1.12
N LEU A 128 14.23 -11.45 -1.90
CA LEU A 128 12.94 -11.88 -1.37
C LEU A 128 13.07 -13.00 -0.34
N LYS A 129 14.08 -13.88 -0.46
CA LYS A 129 14.31 -14.96 0.51
C LYS A 129 14.69 -14.45 1.90
N ARG A 130 15.24 -13.22 1.97
CA ARG A 130 15.57 -12.61 3.25
C ARG A 130 14.35 -12.41 4.14
N PHE A 131 13.17 -12.20 3.55
CA PHE A 131 11.93 -12.04 4.29
C PHE A 131 11.48 -13.30 5.01
N GLU A 132 11.80 -14.50 4.50
CA GLU A 132 11.47 -15.79 5.14
C GLU A 132 12.12 -15.92 6.53
N THR A 133 13.23 -15.23 6.75
CA THR A 133 14.00 -15.28 8.00
C THR A 133 14.06 -13.95 8.75
N ALA A 134 13.46 -12.89 8.22
CA ALA A 134 13.50 -11.56 8.81
C ALA A 134 12.45 -11.36 9.91
N PHE A 135 11.39 -12.15 9.88
CA PHE A 135 10.28 -12.06 10.84
C PHE A 135 10.50 -12.97 12.03
N ASP A 136 10.15 -12.48 13.19
CA ASP A 136 10.07 -13.30 14.39
C ASP A 136 8.67 -13.96 14.47
N LEU A 137 8.55 -15.12 13.86
CA LEU A 137 7.29 -15.87 13.84
C LEU A 137 6.90 -16.42 15.22
N SER A 138 7.81 -16.47 16.19
CA SER A 138 7.54 -16.91 17.57
C SER A 138 6.97 -15.80 18.46
N PHE A 139 7.10 -14.53 18.05
CA PHE A 139 6.77 -13.36 18.87
C PHE A 139 5.39 -13.43 19.52
N PHE A 140 4.35 -13.70 18.76
CA PHE A 140 2.99 -13.74 19.29
C PHE A 140 2.81 -14.86 20.33
N GLY A 141 3.33 -16.05 20.04
CA GLY A 141 3.25 -17.20 20.94
C GLY A 141 4.04 -16.98 22.23
N GLU A 142 5.27 -16.49 22.15
CA GLU A 142 6.15 -16.23 23.31
C GLU A 142 5.59 -15.15 24.24
N HIS A 143 4.85 -14.19 23.68
CA HIS A 143 4.20 -13.11 24.46
C HIS A 143 2.77 -13.45 24.88
N GLY A 144 2.30 -14.68 24.65
CA GLY A 144 0.93 -15.10 25.00
C GLY A 144 -0.16 -14.37 24.23
N LEU A 145 0.18 -13.77 23.08
CA LEU A 145 -0.74 -13.07 22.21
C LEU A 145 -1.44 -14.08 21.28
N GLY A 146 -2.65 -13.75 20.86
CA GLY A 146 -3.43 -14.60 19.96
C GLY A 146 -4.66 -13.87 19.45
N ALA A 147 -5.30 -14.46 18.43
CA ALA A 147 -6.50 -13.91 17.83
C ALA A 147 -7.62 -13.74 18.88
N THR A 148 -8.12 -12.52 19.03
CA THR A 148 -9.07 -12.13 20.07
C THR A 148 -10.08 -11.14 19.52
N THR A 149 -11.36 -11.34 19.85
CA THR A 149 -12.41 -10.38 19.56
C THR A 149 -12.78 -9.58 20.80
N TYR A 150 -12.79 -8.25 20.67
CA TYR A 150 -13.25 -7.34 21.70
C TYR A 150 -14.69 -6.89 21.39
N PHE A 151 -15.59 -7.24 22.29
CA PHE A 151 -16.96 -6.77 22.30
C PHE A 151 -17.03 -5.51 23.16
N ASN A 152 -17.41 -4.39 22.59
CA ASN A 152 -17.50 -3.12 23.27
C ASN A 152 -18.87 -2.93 23.93
N GLU A 153 -18.89 -2.23 25.09
CA GLU A 153 -20.11 -1.96 25.83
C GLU A 153 -21.19 -1.20 25.05
N PRO A 154 -20.88 -0.15 24.27
CA PRO A 154 -21.93 0.57 23.54
C PRO A 154 -22.73 -0.30 22.57
N THR A 155 -22.12 -1.31 21.99
CA THR A 155 -22.78 -2.18 21.00
C THR A 155 -23.34 -3.45 21.66
N PHE A 156 -22.59 -4.02 22.61
CA PHE A 156 -22.89 -5.36 23.15
C PHE A 156 -23.33 -5.36 24.62
N GLY A 157 -23.49 -4.16 25.24
CA GLY A 157 -23.97 -4.01 26.60
C GLY A 157 -22.92 -4.23 27.69
N ARG A 158 -21.74 -4.74 27.36
CA ARG A 158 -20.58 -4.85 28.26
C ARG A 158 -19.28 -5.05 27.47
N ASN A 159 -18.18 -4.64 28.08
CA ASN A 159 -16.85 -4.90 27.54
C ASN A 159 -16.44 -6.35 27.82
N THR A 160 -16.10 -7.11 26.79
CA THR A 160 -15.72 -8.53 26.90
C THR A 160 -14.63 -8.85 25.89
N LEU A 161 -13.58 -9.55 26.32
CA LEU A 161 -12.56 -10.12 25.45
C LEU A 161 -12.81 -11.62 25.31
N VAL A 162 -12.88 -12.12 24.09
CA VAL A 162 -13.00 -13.54 23.77
C VAL A 162 -11.82 -13.96 22.90
N ARG A 163 -11.04 -14.94 23.35
CA ARG A 163 -9.86 -15.43 22.61
C ARG A 163 -10.26 -16.30 21.42
N HIS A 164 -10.94 -15.68 20.48
CA HIS A 164 -11.40 -16.26 19.23
C HIS A 164 -11.64 -15.11 18.23
N PRO A 165 -11.23 -15.24 16.97
CA PRO A 165 -11.40 -14.17 15.99
C PRO A 165 -12.81 -14.08 15.42
N PHE A 166 -13.60 -15.13 15.46
CA PHE A 166 -14.93 -15.32 14.83
C PHE A 166 -14.98 -15.11 13.31
N CYS A 167 -13.92 -14.66 12.70
CA CYS A 167 -13.74 -14.55 11.25
C CYS A 167 -12.43 -15.22 10.84
N ASN A 168 -12.21 -15.42 9.56
CA ASN A 168 -11.04 -16.15 9.08
C ASN A 168 -9.91 -15.26 8.58
N TYR A 169 -10.06 -13.94 8.70
CA TYR A 169 -9.07 -12.96 8.28
C TYR A 169 -7.70 -13.12 8.97
N TYR A 170 -7.69 -13.51 10.23
CA TYR A 170 -6.45 -13.71 11.00
C TYR A 170 -5.50 -14.78 10.45
N ASN A 171 -5.97 -15.68 9.59
CA ASN A 171 -5.13 -16.72 9.00
C ASN A 171 -4.03 -16.17 8.06
N TYR A 172 -4.12 -14.90 7.66
CA TYR A 172 -3.09 -14.23 6.88
C TYR A 172 -1.94 -13.68 7.72
N ILE A 173 -2.01 -13.76 9.04
CA ILE A 173 -1.00 -13.24 9.95
C ILE A 173 -0.07 -14.38 10.35
N GLU A 174 1.11 -14.41 9.73
CA GLU A 174 2.11 -15.42 10.02
C GLU A 174 2.51 -15.39 11.49
N GLY A 175 2.69 -16.58 12.07
CA GLY A 175 3.09 -16.74 13.46
C GLY A 175 2.03 -16.39 14.49
N LEU A 176 0.83 -15.97 14.09
CA LEU A 176 -0.26 -15.75 15.03
C LEU A 176 -0.83 -17.11 15.49
N PRO A 177 -0.83 -17.43 16.80
CA PRO A 177 -1.44 -18.65 17.30
C PRO A 177 -2.91 -18.73 16.90
N GLY A 178 -3.36 -19.92 16.54
CA GLY A 178 -4.75 -20.19 16.22
C GLY A 178 -5.71 -19.85 17.36
N ALA A 179 -7.01 -20.03 17.13
CA ALA A 179 -8.03 -19.78 18.15
C ALA A 179 -7.76 -20.63 19.41
N ALA A 180 -7.73 -19.98 20.56
CA ALA A 180 -7.48 -20.64 21.84
C ALA A 180 -8.70 -21.45 22.35
N LEU A 181 -9.87 -21.21 21.78
CA LEU A 181 -11.16 -21.79 22.16
C LEU A 181 -11.82 -22.45 20.94
N SER A 182 -12.62 -23.49 21.16
CA SER A 182 -13.53 -23.93 20.12
C SER A 182 -14.66 -22.93 19.90
N ASP A 183 -15.34 -23.02 18.75
CA ASP A 183 -16.48 -22.15 18.45
C ASP A 183 -17.51 -22.12 19.58
N GLU A 184 -17.88 -23.31 20.12
CA GLU A 184 -18.82 -23.42 21.20
C GLU A 184 -18.34 -22.75 22.49
N GLN A 185 -17.08 -22.97 22.85
CA GLN A 185 -16.47 -22.34 24.02
C GLN A 185 -16.39 -20.83 23.88
N ALA A 186 -16.03 -20.35 22.70
CA ALA A 186 -15.92 -18.94 22.41
C ALA A 186 -17.28 -18.24 22.42
N VAL A 187 -18.26 -18.81 21.73
CA VAL A 187 -19.65 -18.31 21.69
C VAL A 187 -20.26 -18.24 23.08
N ALA A 188 -20.03 -19.22 23.93
CA ALA A 188 -20.51 -19.21 25.32
C ALA A 188 -20.00 -18.00 26.12
N GLN A 189 -18.79 -17.48 25.80
CA GLN A 189 -18.20 -16.34 26.47
C GLN A 189 -18.61 -14.99 25.89
N THR A 190 -19.28 -14.95 24.75
CA THR A 190 -19.75 -13.68 24.16
C THR A 190 -20.81 -13.02 25.04
N PRO A 191 -20.96 -11.69 24.97
CA PRO A 191 -22.01 -10.95 25.67
C PRO A 191 -23.39 -11.04 24.97
N LEU A 192 -23.55 -11.91 23.98
CA LEU A 192 -24.78 -12.07 23.24
C LEU A 192 -25.88 -12.74 24.10
N SER A 193 -27.15 -12.53 23.72
CA SER A 193 -28.28 -13.28 24.24
C SER A 193 -28.14 -14.76 23.89
N GLU A 194 -28.83 -15.63 24.60
CA GLU A 194 -28.84 -17.09 24.29
C GLU A 194 -29.35 -17.37 22.85
N ARG A 195 -30.27 -16.54 22.36
CA ARG A 195 -30.70 -16.58 20.95
C ARG A 195 -29.58 -16.16 20.01
N GLY A 196 -28.90 -15.06 20.30
CA GLY A 196 -27.76 -14.59 19.53
C GLY A 196 -26.63 -15.63 19.49
N LYS A 197 -26.30 -16.24 20.63
CA LYS A 197 -25.32 -17.33 20.69
C LYS A 197 -25.69 -18.52 19.80
N ALA A 198 -26.96 -18.95 19.84
CA ALA A 198 -27.42 -20.04 18.98
C ALA A 198 -27.33 -19.68 17.49
N GLN A 199 -27.64 -18.43 17.13
CA GLN A 199 -27.51 -17.96 15.76
C GLN A 199 -26.04 -17.83 15.33
N LEU A 200 -25.17 -17.29 16.18
CA LEU A 200 -23.74 -17.20 15.89
C LEU A 200 -23.12 -18.59 15.65
N LEU A 201 -23.43 -19.57 16.49
CA LEU A 201 -22.98 -20.95 16.26
C LEU A 201 -23.45 -21.51 14.93
N ARG A 202 -24.66 -21.18 14.51
CA ARG A 202 -25.19 -21.61 13.21
C ARG A 202 -24.41 -20.99 12.07
N VAL A 203 -24.10 -19.70 12.19
CA VAL A 203 -23.30 -18.98 11.20
C VAL A 203 -21.89 -19.59 11.10
N LEU A 204 -21.22 -19.84 12.23
CA LEU A 204 -19.87 -20.42 12.26
C LEU A 204 -19.79 -21.82 11.66
N LYS A 205 -20.86 -22.61 11.74
CA LYS A 205 -20.95 -23.93 11.07
C LYS A 205 -21.05 -23.81 9.56
N GLY A 206 -21.35 -22.63 9.04
CA GLY A 206 -21.59 -22.40 7.62
C GLY A 206 -22.88 -22.99 7.09
N GLY A 207 -23.31 -22.58 5.92
CA GLY A 207 -24.60 -23.01 5.39
C GLY A 207 -24.71 -22.97 3.87
N LEU A 208 -23.59 -22.90 3.13
CA LEU A 208 -23.65 -22.96 1.67
C LEU A 208 -24.35 -24.23 1.16
N HIS A 209 -24.20 -25.33 1.87
CA HIS A 209 -24.88 -26.60 1.57
C HIS A 209 -26.39 -26.55 1.75
N LEU A 210 -26.94 -25.52 2.37
CA LEU A 210 -28.37 -25.28 2.55
C LEU A 210 -28.99 -24.49 1.38
N LEU A 211 -28.17 -23.98 0.47
CA LEU A 211 -28.65 -23.31 -0.72
C LEU A 211 -29.28 -24.31 -1.68
N GLU A 212 -30.53 -24.07 -2.06
CA GLU A 212 -31.27 -24.90 -3.04
C GLU A 212 -30.91 -24.40 -4.46
N VAL A 213 -29.64 -24.56 -4.85
CA VAL A 213 -29.07 -24.13 -6.13
C VAL A 213 -28.40 -25.32 -6.78
N ALA A 214 -28.57 -25.48 -8.10
CA ALA A 214 -27.89 -26.54 -8.85
C ALA A 214 -26.35 -26.28 -8.83
N PRO A 215 -25.52 -27.32 -8.73
CA PRO A 215 -24.08 -27.16 -8.65
C PRO A 215 -23.48 -26.34 -9.81
N GLU A 216 -24.02 -26.45 -11.00
CA GLU A 216 -23.61 -25.68 -12.18
C GLU A 216 -23.93 -24.20 -12.10
N ASP A 217 -24.95 -23.80 -11.33
CA ASP A 217 -25.38 -22.41 -11.15
C ASP A 217 -24.82 -21.79 -9.86
N LEU A 218 -24.14 -22.57 -9.02
CA LEU A 218 -23.72 -22.12 -7.68
C LEU A 218 -22.75 -20.94 -7.74
N ALA A 219 -21.79 -20.95 -8.66
CA ALA A 219 -20.80 -19.86 -8.80
C ALA A 219 -21.49 -18.54 -9.14
N ASP A 220 -22.36 -18.55 -10.16
CA ASP A 220 -23.13 -17.36 -10.56
C ASP A 220 -24.08 -16.88 -9.43
N TYR A 221 -24.68 -17.82 -8.70
CA TYR A 221 -25.50 -17.49 -7.55
C TYR A 221 -24.70 -16.76 -6.46
N LEU A 222 -23.51 -17.23 -6.11
CA LEU A 222 -22.66 -16.63 -5.09
C LEU A 222 -22.15 -15.24 -5.50
N GLU A 223 -21.86 -15.04 -6.78
CA GLU A 223 -21.42 -13.75 -7.32
C GLU A 223 -22.55 -12.69 -7.45
N THR A 224 -23.81 -13.13 -7.49
CA THR A 224 -24.94 -12.23 -7.76
C THR A 224 -25.85 -12.02 -6.55
N HIS A 225 -25.75 -12.84 -5.50
CA HIS A 225 -26.62 -12.76 -4.33
C HIS A 225 -25.91 -12.14 -3.13
N ASN A 226 -26.68 -11.36 -2.37
CA ASN A 226 -26.16 -10.60 -1.23
C ASN A 226 -25.87 -11.48 -0.02
N TYR A 227 -24.73 -11.23 0.64
CA TYR A 227 -24.30 -11.96 1.84
C TYR A 227 -25.27 -11.81 3.03
N PHE A 228 -25.81 -10.63 3.28
CA PHE A 228 -26.74 -10.42 4.39
C PHE A 228 -28.09 -11.09 4.15
N ASP A 229 -28.53 -11.17 2.91
CA ASP A 229 -29.72 -11.94 2.54
C ASP A 229 -29.50 -13.43 2.78
N TYR A 230 -28.32 -13.95 2.45
CA TYR A 230 -27.92 -15.31 2.80
C TYR A 230 -27.95 -15.55 4.32
N LEU A 231 -27.38 -14.65 5.13
CA LEU A 231 -27.43 -14.78 6.59
C LEU A 231 -28.88 -14.83 7.10
N LYS A 232 -29.74 -13.95 6.62
CA LYS A 232 -31.12 -13.81 7.08
C LYS A 232 -32.03 -14.94 6.57
N GLN A 233 -31.98 -15.20 5.26
CA GLN A 233 -32.94 -16.10 4.61
C GLN A 233 -32.50 -17.55 4.67
N THR A 234 -31.23 -17.84 4.48
CA THR A 234 -30.71 -19.22 4.49
C THR A 234 -30.33 -19.66 5.90
N LEU A 235 -29.61 -18.83 6.66
CA LEU A 235 -29.17 -19.17 8.01
C LEU A 235 -30.14 -18.74 9.12
N GLY A 236 -31.19 -18.00 8.80
CA GLY A 236 -32.20 -17.55 9.76
C GLY A 236 -31.64 -16.65 10.86
N VAL A 237 -30.72 -15.73 10.50
CA VAL A 237 -30.11 -14.77 11.41
C VAL A 237 -30.98 -13.52 11.46
N ASP A 238 -31.50 -13.18 12.61
CA ASP A 238 -32.28 -11.96 12.85
C ASP A 238 -31.83 -11.22 14.13
N ASP A 239 -30.88 -11.77 14.88
CA ASP A 239 -30.32 -11.11 16.05
C ASP A 239 -29.45 -9.92 15.60
N PRO A 240 -29.77 -8.68 16.05
CA PRO A 240 -29.09 -7.48 15.57
C PRO A 240 -27.61 -7.42 15.96
N GLN A 241 -27.21 -8.06 17.06
CA GLN A 241 -25.82 -8.08 17.49
C GLN A 241 -25.00 -9.07 16.66
N VAL A 242 -25.57 -10.21 16.25
CA VAL A 242 -24.93 -11.15 15.31
C VAL A 242 -24.78 -10.50 13.92
N LEU A 243 -25.80 -9.81 13.43
CA LEU A 243 -25.71 -9.05 12.19
C LEU A 243 -24.68 -7.90 12.27
N GLN A 244 -24.54 -7.29 13.46
CA GLN A 244 -23.51 -6.28 13.69
C GLN A 244 -22.08 -6.88 13.64
N MET A 245 -21.88 -8.07 14.20
CA MET A 245 -20.60 -8.78 14.05
C MET A 245 -20.29 -9.07 12.59
N ALA A 246 -21.27 -9.59 11.85
CA ALA A 246 -21.11 -9.88 10.43
C ALA A 246 -20.78 -8.63 9.61
N ARG A 247 -21.42 -7.50 9.92
CA ARG A 247 -21.23 -6.21 9.21
C ARG A 247 -19.78 -5.75 9.22
N HIS A 248 -19.03 -6.04 10.26
CA HIS A 248 -17.66 -5.59 10.44
C HIS A 248 -16.60 -6.67 10.18
N SER A 249 -16.98 -7.88 9.81
CA SER A 249 -16.02 -8.92 9.45
C SER A 249 -15.56 -8.78 8.01
N GLY A 250 -14.24 -8.75 7.78
CA GLY A 250 -13.65 -8.66 6.44
C GLY A 250 -13.73 -7.27 5.76
N ILE A 251 -14.10 -6.23 6.51
CA ILE A 251 -14.32 -4.88 5.97
C ILE A 251 -13.08 -4.23 5.36
N ASP A 252 -11.90 -4.57 5.82
CA ASP A 252 -10.62 -4.02 5.37
C ASP A 252 -10.25 -4.44 3.94
N TRP A 253 -10.76 -5.53 3.43
CA TRP A 253 -10.56 -5.95 2.04
C TRP A 253 -11.37 -5.13 1.05
N SER A 254 -12.64 -4.90 1.36
CA SER A 254 -13.58 -4.28 0.44
C SER A 254 -13.70 -2.76 0.62
N ASN A 255 -13.24 -2.21 1.76
CA ASN A 255 -13.54 -0.84 2.21
C ASN A 255 -15.04 -0.53 2.23
N ALA A 256 -15.86 -1.55 2.33
CA ALA A 256 -17.32 -1.47 2.34
C ALA A 256 -17.88 -2.34 3.46
N SER A 257 -19.03 -1.97 3.99
CA SER A 257 -19.79 -2.85 4.88
C SER A 257 -20.13 -4.15 4.17
N THR A 258 -19.98 -5.29 4.85
CA THR A 258 -20.32 -6.60 4.31
C THR A 258 -21.80 -6.73 3.92
N GLU A 259 -22.67 -5.82 4.36
CA GLU A 259 -24.05 -5.70 3.87
C GLU A 259 -24.16 -5.40 2.37
N LEU A 260 -23.10 -4.84 1.78
CA LEU A 260 -23.05 -4.49 0.36
C LEU A 260 -22.39 -5.57 -0.50
N LEU A 261 -21.81 -6.58 0.13
CA LEU A 261 -21.04 -7.61 -0.57
C LEU A 261 -21.94 -8.72 -1.10
N THR A 262 -21.52 -9.34 -2.18
CA THR A 262 -22.02 -10.63 -2.63
C THR A 262 -21.55 -11.74 -1.68
N ILE A 263 -22.14 -12.93 -1.80
CA ILE A 263 -21.72 -14.09 -1.00
C ILE A 263 -20.27 -14.47 -1.35
N GLU A 264 -19.88 -14.40 -2.63
CA GLU A 264 -18.52 -14.72 -3.06
C GLU A 264 -17.50 -13.70 -2.54
N GLU A 265 -17.79 -12.41 -2.61
CA GLU A 265 -16.93 -11.37 -2.06
C GLU A 265 -16.75 -11.53 -0.53
N ALA A 266 -17.86 -11.78 0.19
CA ALA A 266 -17.81 -12.01 1.63
C ALA A 266 -17.01 -13.28 1.99
N LYS A 267 -17.13 -14.33 1.20
CA LYS A 267 -16.35 -15.57 1.34
C LYS A 267 -14.87 -15.32 1.06
N ALA A 268 -14.55 -14.60 -0.02
CA ALA A 268 -13.18 -14.28 -0.41
C ALA A 268 -12.45 -13.44 0.66
N CYS A 269 -13.14 -12.53 1.34
CA CYS A 269 -12.56 -11.74 2.44
C CYS A 269 -12.64 -12.41 3.83
N GLY A 270 -13.03 -13.68 3.91
CA GLY A 270 -13.08 -14.43 5.17
C GLY A 270 -14.12 -13.92 6.17
N ALA A 271 -15.24 -13.37 5.67
CA ALA A 271 -16.33 -12.87 6.51
C ALA A 271 -16.90 -13.98 7.41
N LEU A 272 -17.63 -13.56 8.45
CA LEU A 272 -18.23 -14.47 9.45
C LEU A 272 -19.05 -15.59 8.78
N GLY A 273 -18.74 -16.83 9.10
CA GLY A 273 -19.45 -18.02 8.60
C GLY A 273 -18.82 -18.72 7.41
N PHE A 274 -17.71 -18.24 6.92
CA PHE A 274 -16.95 -18.91 5.88
C PHE A 274 -15.68 -19.58 6.44
N ALA A 275 -15.32 -20.71 5.87
CA ALA A 275 -14.04 -21.35 6.16
C ALA A 275 -12.88 -20.46 5.72
N PRO A 276 -11.68 -20.61 6.33
CA PRO A 276 -10.51 -19.89 5.87
C PRO A 276 -10.32 -20.08 4.38
N VAL A 277 -10.10 -19.00 3.65
CA VAL A 277 -9.58 -19.11 2.31
C VAL A 277 -8.15 -19.62 2.47
N ALA A 278 -7.93 -20.89 2.15
CA ALA A 278 -6.60 -21.50 2.20
C ALA A 278 -5.75 -20.95 1.05
N THR A 279 -5.10 -19.85 1.30
CA THR A 279 -4.12 -19.26 0.36
C THR A 279 -2.74 -19.20 0.97
N TYR A 280 -2.55 -19.77 2.14
CA TYR A 280 -1.27 -19.77 2.80
C TYR A 280 -0.39 -20.89 2.21
N ASP A 281 0.65 -20.48 1.51
CA ASP A 281 1.75 -21.34 1.11
C ASP A 281 2.78 -21.31 2.26
N GLU A 282 2.96 -22.43 2.96
CA GLU A 282 3.89 -22.52 4.11
C GLU A 282 5.34 -22.24 3.69
N ASP A 283 5.67 -22.46 2.42
CA ASP A 283 7.01 -22.23 1.86
C ASP A 283 7.25 -20.75 1.49
N HIS A 284 6.17 -19.97 1.32
CA HIS A 284 6.25 -18.58 0.90
C HIS A 284 5.30 -17.69 1.70
N PRO A 285 5.84 -16.87 2.62
CA PRO A 285 5.01 -15.94 3.39
C PRO A 285 4.14 -15.06 2.50
N TYR A 286 2.89 -14.87 2.89
CA TYR A 286 1.91 -14.07 2.14
C TYR A 286 2.29 -12.58 2.13
N ILE A 287 2.68 -12.07 3.29
CA ILE A 287 3.00 -10.65 3.49
C ILE A 287 4.49 -10.48 3.76
N HIS A 288 5.12 -9.65 2.93
CA HIS A 288 6.47 -9.18 3.14
C HIS A 288 6.46 -7.66 3.33
N HIS A 289 7.21 -7.14 4.28
CA HIS A 289 7.42 -5.69 4.37
C HIS A 289 8.77 -5.34 4.99
N PHE A 290 9.32 -4.21 4.54
CA PHE A 290 10.45 -3.58 5.20
C PHE A 290 10.00 -2.87 6.49
N PRO A 291 10.89 -2.56 7.44
CA PRO A 291 10.56 -1.74 8.60
C PRO A 291 9.94 -0.38 8.26
N ASP A 292 10.27 0.15 7.08
CA ASP A 292 9.75 1.40 6.52
C ASP A 292 8.71 1.18 5.40
N GLY A 293 8.18 -0.03 5.28
CA GLY A 293 7.22 -0.40 4.25
C GLY A 293 7.81 -0.31 2.84
N ASN A 294 6.96 -0.09 1.84
CA ASN A 294 7.39 0.02 0.45
C ASN A 294 8.25 1.27 0.15
N ALA A 295 8.42 2.17 1.12
CA ALA A 295 9.46 3.19 1.05
C ALA A 295 10.85 2.58 0.89
N GLY A 296 11.10 1.38 1.46
CA GLY A 296 12.34 0.62 1.23
C GLY A 296 12.59 0.32 -0.23
N VAL A 297 11.54 -0.05 -0.99
CA VAL A 297 11.63 -0.27 -2.44
C VAL A 297 11.96 1.03 -3.17
N ALA A 298 11.27 2.14 -2.83
CA ALA A 298 11.54 3.45 -3.43
C ALA A 298 12.98 3.90 -3.17
N ARG A 299 13.48 3.70 -1.95
CA ARG A 299 14.87 4.04 -1.56
C ARG A 299 15.89 3.20 -2.33
N ALA A 300 15.62 1.91 -2.50
CA ALA A 300 16.48 1.02 -3.30
C ALA A 300 16.51 1.44 -4.78
N LEU A 301 15.37 1.80 -5.36
CA LEU A 301 15.29 2.35 -6.72
C LEU A 301 16.05 3.66 -6.85
N VAL A 302 15.88 4.60 -5.93
CA VAL A 302 16.61 5.87 -5.95
C VAL A 302 18.12 5.65 -5.78
N LYS A 303 18.53 4.72 -4.92
CA LYS A 303 19.93 4.33 -4.77
C LYS A 303 20.52 3.74 -6.05
N TYR A 304 19.77 2.92 -6.76
CA TYR A 304 20.18 2.40 -8.08
C TYR A 304 20.33 3.52 -9.13
N LEU A 305 19.37 4.43 -9.19
CA LEU A 305 19.35 5.52 -10.17
C LEU A 305 20.37 6.62 -9.87
N VAL A 306 20.61 6.90 -8.59
CA VAL A 306 21.53 7.93 -8.09
C VAL A 306 22.49 7.31 -7.06
N PRO A 307 23.52 6.57 -7.48
CA PRO A 307 24.35 5.75 -6.58
C PRO A 307 25.04 6.52 -5.45
N LYS A 308 25.28 7.84 -5.61
CA LYS A 308 25.93 8.67 -4.60
C LYS A 308 24.99 9.19 -3.51
N ILE A 309 23.69 8.87 -3.58
CA ILE A 309 22.68 9.39 -2.66
C ILE A 309 22.90 8.95 -1.20
N ALA A 310 23.43 7.74 -0.99
CA ALA A 310 23.68 7.19 0.33
C ALA A 310 24.77 6.10 0.29
N GLY A 311 25.33 5.76 1.44
CA GLY A 311 26.06 4.51 1.64
C GLY A 311 25.14 3.30 1.68
N GLY A 312 25.74 2.09 1.71
CA GLY A 312 24.99 0.84 1.77
C GLY A 312 24.61 0.30 0.38
N THR A 313 24.38 -1.01 0.32
CA THR A 313 24.12 -1.73 -0.93
C THR A 313 22.99 -2.75 -0.79
N THR A 314 22.52 -3.03 0.42
CA THR A 314 21.40 -3.93 0.69
C THR A 314 20.17 -3.15 1.08
N ALA A 315 19.00 -3.74 0.86
CA ALA A 315 17.73 -3.13 1.25
C ALA A 315 17.70 -2.77 2.75
N GLU A 316 18.19 -3.67 3.63
CA GLU A 316 18.26 -3.41 5.07
C GLU A 316 19.16 -2.23 5.42
N SER A 317 20.34 -2.13 4.78
CA SER A 317 21.25 -1.01 5.01
C SER A 317 20.65 0.33 4.60
N LEU A 318 19.77 0.33 3.60
CA LEU A 318 19.08 1.53 3.12
C LEU A 318 17.96 2.00 4.06
N VAL A 319 17.39 1.13 4.90
CA VAL A 319 16.36 1.55 5.86
C VAL A 319 16.87 2.65 6.80
N THR A 320 18.10 2.50 7.31
CA THR A 320 18.68 3.45 8.26
C THR A 320 19.65 4.45 7.63
N ALA A 321 19.96 4.31 6.33
CA ALA A 321 20.89 5.22 5.65
C ALA A 321 20.33 6.64 5.56
N ALA A 322 21.15 7.62 5.88
CA ALA A 322 20.85 9.03 5.58
C ALA A 322 21.07 9.28 4.08
N PHE A 323 20.03 9.73 3.39
CA PHE A 323 20.11 10.09 1.97
C PHE A 323 20.52 11.56 1.82
N ASP A 324 21.54 11.79 0.99
CA ASP A 324 21.96 13.15 0.61
C ASP A 324 21.12 13.65 -0.57
N TYR A 325 20.03 14.35 -0.26
CA TYR A 325 19.11 14.89 -1.26
C TYR A 325 19.75 15.90 -2.24
N GLU A 326 20.90 16.47 -1.90
CA GLU A 326 21.65 17.34 -2.84
C GLU A 326 22.17 16.54 -4.04
N GLN A 327 22.29 15.22 -3.93
CA GLN A 327 22.72 14.36 -5.04
C GLN A 327 21.61 14.10 -6.07
N LEU A 328 20.34 14.33 -5.73
CA LEU A 328 19.20 13.95 -6.59
C LEU A 328 19.21 14.67 -7.94
N ASP A 329 19.46 15.99 -7.96
CA ASP A 329 19.38 16.82 -9.17
C ASP A 329 20.73 17.43 -9.58
N ARG A 330 21.83 16.68 -9.45
CA ARG A 330 23.15 17.15 -9.85
C ARG A 330 23.41 16.95 -11.35
N SER A 331 23.95 17.99 -12.00
CA SER A 331 24.25 18.00 -13.44
C SER A 331 25.08 16.79 -13.96
N PRO A 332 26.06 16.24 -13.21
CA PRO A 332 26.80 15.07 -13.69
C PRO A 332 26.01 13.75 -13.70
N ASN A 333 24.85 13.70 -13.06
CA ASN A 333 24.05 12.48 -13.02
C ASN A 333 23.33 12.28 -14.36
N THR A 334 23.36 11.07 -14.87
CA THR A 334 22.55 10.66 -16.04
C THR A 334 21.09 10.53 -15.69
N THR A 335 20.75 10.12 -14.47
CA THR A 335 19.39 10.19 -13.95
C THR A 335 19.32 11.25 -12.85
N ARG A 336 18.39 12.20 -12.99
CA ARG A 336 18.15 13.28 -12.04
C ARG A 336 16.72 13.22 -11.53
N ILE A 337 16.53 13.53 -10.26
CA ILE A 337 15.22 13.62 -9.62
C ILE A 337 15.07 15.03 -9.07
N ARG A 338 14.15 15.79 -9.64
CA ARG A 338 13.89 17.18 -9.28
C ARG A 338 12.58 17.26 -8.49
N LEU A 339 12.72 17.45 -7.20
CA LEU A 339 11.61 17.60 -6.27
C LEU A 339 11.03 19.02 -6.27
N ASN A 340 9.90 19.22 -5.60
CA ASN A 340 9.18 20.52 -5.55
C ASN A 340 8.92 21.12 -6.95
N SER A 341 8.66 20.25 -7.92
CA SER A 341 8.53 20.59 -9.34
C SER A 341 7.24 20.04 -9.90
N THR A 342 6.22 20.87 -9.96
CA THR A 342 4.88 20.49 -10.45
C THR A 342 4.82 20.65 -11.97
N VAL A 343 4.73 19.55 -12.69
CA VAL A 343 4.47 19.59 -14.15
C VAL A 343 3.06 20.13 -14.38
N VAL A 344 2.97 21.09 -15.28
CA VAL A 344 1.73 21.83 -15.54
C VAL A 344 1.29 21.76 -16.99
N ASP A 345 2.19 21.39 -17.90
CA ASP A 345 1.89 21.27 -19.31
C ASP A 345 2.89 20.35 -20.01
N VAL A 346 2.41 19.52 -20.93
CA VAL A 346 3.21 18.62 -21.77
C VAL A 346 2.59 18.60 -23.16
N HIS A 347 3.38 18.97 -24.17
CA HIS A 347 2.93 18.96 -25.56
C HIS A 347 4.09 18.73 -26.54
N HIS A 348 3.79 18.34 -27.77
CA HIS A 348 4.78 18.24 -28.82
C HIS A 348 5.32 19.61 -29.22
N ALA A 349 6.63 19.69 -29.52
CA ALA A 349 7.33 20.96 -29.69
C ALA A 349 6.78 21.84 -30.82
N ASP A 350 6.20 21.26 -31.85
CA ASP A 350 5.64 21.94 -33.04
C ASP A 350 4.11 21.81 -33.11
N ASN A 351 3.46 21.39 -32.02
CA ASN A 351 2.04 21.07 -31.95
C ASN A 351 1.61 19.99 -32.98
N SER A 352 2.57 19.19 -33.46
CA SER A 352 2.38 18.07 -34.35
C SER A 352 2.59 16.74 -33.62
N THR A 353 1.72 15.77 -33.84
CA THR A 353 1.89 14.41 -33.28
C THR A 353 3.10 13.67 -33.85
N ASP A 354 3.72 14.20 -34.91
CA ASP A 354 4.88 13.62 -35.59
C ASP A 354 6.21 14.24 -35.10
N SER A 355 6.16 15.14 -34.11
CA SER A 355 7.37 15.72 -33.53
C SER A 355 8.12 14.72 -32.67
N ASP A 356 9.44 14.62 -32.91
CA ASP A 356 10.36 13.81 -32.09
C ASP A 356 10.70 14.49 -30.74
N GLN A 357 10.13 15.65 -30.47
CA GLN A 357 10.40 16.41 -29.25
C GLN A 357 9.13 16.77 -28.50
N VAL A 358 9.22 16.64 -27.17
CA VAL A 358 8.19 17.01 -26.23
C VAL A 358 8.67 18.18 -25.40
N LEU A 359 7.85 19.21 -25.27
CA LEU A 359 8.04 20.34 -24.36
C LEU A 359 7.32 20.06 -23.05
N ILE A 360 8.02 20.25 -21.95
CA ILE A 360 7.48 20.10 -20.62
C ILE A 360 7.63 21.40 -19.86
N HIS A 361 6.51 21.95 -19.37
CA HIS A 361 6.49 23.07 -18.47
C HIS A 361 6.23 22.61 -17.03
N TYR A 362 7.05 23.09 -16.10
CA TYR A 362 6.86 22.79 -14.68
C TYR A 362 7.06 24.04 -13.83
N MET A 363 6.45 24.03 -12.64
CA MET A 363 6.53 25.11 -11.67
C MET A 363 7.42 24.71 -10.50
N GLN A 364 8.33 25.62 -10.12
CA GLN A 364 9.00 25.60 -8.82
C GLN A 364 8.61 26.87 -8.06
N GLY A 365 7.89 26.75 -6.97
CA GLY A 365 7.23 27.88 -6.35
C GLY A 365 6.34 28.61 -7.39
N ASN A 366 6.56 29.89 -7.58
CA ASN A 366 5.80 30.73 -8.53
C ASN A 366 6.49 30.91 -9.90
N GLN A 367 7.61 30.23 -10.15
CA GLN A 367 8.34 30.36 -11.39
C GLN A 367 8.12 29.15 -12.30
N ALA A 368 7.76 29.43 -13.55
CA ALA A 368 7.64 28.42 -14.60
C ALA A 368 8.96 28.19 -15.33
N TYR A 369 9.23 26.95 -15.64
CA TYR A 369 10.42 26.51 -16.38
C TYR A 369 10.02 25.61 -17.54
N LYS A 370 10.85 25.62 -18.59
CA LYS A 370 10.70 24.75 -19.76
C LYS A 370 11.92 23.85 -19.92
N ILE A 371 11.66 22.59 -20.22
CA ILE A 371 12.62 21.57 -20.62
C ILE A 371 12.15 20.86 -21.88
N VAL A 372 13.06 20.18 -22.55
CA VAL A 372 12.79 19.40 -23.78
C VAL A 372 13.14 17.95 -23.54
N ALA A 373 12.32 17.03 -24.05
CA ALA A 373 12.58 15.59 -24.02
C ALA A 373 12.32 14.96 -25.40
N SER A 374 12.94 13.79 -25.62
CA SER A 374 12.59 12.93 -26.74
C SER A 374 11.35 12.06 -26.43
N HIS A 375 11.17 11.72 -25.15
CA HIS A 375 10.04 10.89 -24.69
C HIS A 375 9.55 11.39 -23.33
#